data_15473fa3241794314a850d160b2c8bc3
#
_entry.id   15473fa3241794314a850d160b2c8bc3
#
_cell.length_a   1.000
_cell.length_b   1.000
_cell.length_c   1.000
_cell.angle_alpha   90.00
_cell.angle_beta   90.00
_cell.angle_gamma   90.00
#
_symmetry.space_group_name_H-M   'P 1'
#
loop_
_entity.id
_entity.type
_entity.pdbx_description
1 polymer ?
#
loop_
_entity_poly.entity_id
_entity_poly.type
_entity_poly.pdbx_seq_one_letter_code
_entity_poly.pdbx_strand_id
1 'polypeptide(L)'
;EPMFAGAAARAEQARTYSPGSLRPETARALYGAELHFSSSRIDVLAGCRFAHFLQYGLRAQEREPAEFDSRFYGTFVHDVLEHVVQQTEREGGFAAVPRSRVQELAQERMEQNAQTLLETFPDSGRTGYLLRRTFDEVTQVVDELYDELSVSAFRPKFCELEFSARGALPGVAF
;
A
#
# COMPACT_ATOMS: atom_id res chain seq x y z
N GLU A 1 15.03 -11.05 45.71
CA GLU A 1 15.42 -10.47 44.42
C GLU A 1 14.49 -9.32 44.08
N PRO A 2 14.93 -8.05 44.20
CA PRO A 2 14.04 -6.88 44.12
C PRO A 2 13.46 -6.63 42.71
N MET A 3 14.06 -7.20 41.67
CA MET A 3 13.64 -7.00 40.29
C MET A 3 12.23 -7.55 39.99
N PHE A 4 11.82 -8.63 40.63
CA PHE A 4 10.53 -9.30 40.37
C PHE A 4 9.41 -8.85 41.32
N ALA A 5 9.72 -8.22 42.45
CA ALA A 5 8.69 -7.76 43.42
C ALA A 5 7.76 -6.71 42.78
N GLY A 6 8.32 -5.76 42.02
CA GLY A 6 7.52 -4.76 41.29
C GLY A 6 6.73 -5.33 40.11
N ALA A 7 7.19 -6.42 39.49
CA ALA A 7 6.46 -7.08 38.42
C ALA A 7 5.25 -7.89 38.96
N ALA A 8 5.45 -8.60 40.07
CA ALA A 8 4.37 -9.33 40.77
C ALA A 8 3.24 -8.39 41.26
N ALA A 9 3.60 -7.25 41.85
CA ALA A 9 2.62 -6.25 42.27
C ALA A 9 1.84 -5.67 41.09
N ARG A 10 2.50 -5.37 39.98
CA ARG A 10 1.82 -4.90 38.75
C ARG A 10 0.93 -5.97 38.13
N ALA A 11 1.35 -7.22 38.15
CA ALA A 11 0.53 -8.33 37.64
C ALA A 11 -0.74 -8.51 38.50
N GLU A 12 -0.63 -8.41 39.82
CA GLU A 12 -1.79 -8.48 40.72
C GLU A 12 -2.71 -7.26 40.56
N GLN A 13 -2.16 -6.07 40.38
CA GLN A 13 -2.93 -4.85 40.11
C GLN A 13 -3.66 -4.96 38.75
N ALA A 14 -3.05 -5.57 37.72
CA ALA A 14 -3.69 -5.80 36.43
C ALA A 14 -4.83 -6.82 36.55
N ARG A 15 -4.72 -7.85 37.38
CA ARG A 15 -5.80 -8.84 37.63
C ARG A 15 -7.03 -8.25 38.30
N THR A 16 -6.83 -7.29 39.16
CA THR A 16 -7.90 -6.62 39.96
C THR A 16 -8.40 -5.34 39.31
N TYR A 17 -7.77 -4.93 38.18
CA TYR A 17 -8.16 -3.72 37.47
C TYR A 17 -9.55 -3.83 36.89
N SER A 18 -10.43 -2.92 37.24
CA SER A 18 -11.74 -2.74 36.65
C SER A 18 -11.75 -1.40 35.87
N PRO A 19 -11.93 -1.42 34.55
CA PRO A 19 -11.84 -0.21 33.69
C PRO A 19 -13.08 0.63 33.86
N GLY A 20 -13.79 0.80 34.78
CA GLY A 20 -14.92 1.72 34.98
C GLY A 20 -15.79 1.92 33.70
N SER A 21 -16.68 2.87 33.76
CA SER A 21 -17.53 3.25 32.63
C SER A 21 -17.04 4.54 31.96
N LEU A 22 -17.20 4.66 30.67
CA LEU A 22 -16.98 5.92 29.95
C LEU A 22 -18.03 6.95 30.38
N ARG A 23 -17.61 8.19 30.54
CA ARG A 23 -18.56 9.29 30.74
C ARG A 23 -19.44 9.47 29.50
N PRO A 24 -20.72 9.86 29.67
CA PRO A 24 -21.65 10.01 28.54
C PRO A 24 -21.12 10.93 27.42
N GLU A 25 -20.42 12.00 27.79
CA GLU A 25 -19.87 12.94 26.82
C GLU A 25 -18.75 12.28 26.00
N THR A 26 -17.89 11.49 26.65
CA THR A 26 -16.82 10.74 25.99
C THR A 26 -17.40 9.66 25.07
N ALA A 27 -18.43 8.95 25.52
CA ALA A 27 -19.12 7.97 24.69
C ALA A 27 -19.74 8.61 23.44
N ARG A 28 -20.38 9.77 23.56
CA ARG A 28 -20.91 10.52 22.41
C ARG A 28 -19.82 11.02 21.47
N ALA A 29 -18.70 11.47 21.99
CA ALA A 29 -17.55 11.90 21.16
C ALA A 29 -16.97 10.76 20.34
N LEU A 30 -16.91 9.54 20.92
CA LEU A 30 -16.34 8.36 20.27
C LEU A 30 -17.31 7.72 19.26
N TYR A 31 -18.58 7.62 19.59
CA TYR A 31 -19.55 6.83 18.83
C TYR A 31 -20.61 7.65 18.06
N GLY A 32 -20.69 8.93 18.33
CA GLY A 32 -21.73 9.82 17.80
C GLY A 32 -23.00 9.83 18.64
N ALA A 33 -23.99 10.64 18.20
CA ALA A 33 -25.30 10.75 18.86
C ALA A 33 -26.22 9.59 18.47
N GLU A 34 -26.05 9.04 17.28
CA GLU A 34 -26.81 7.92 16.75
C GLU A 34 -25.85 6.76 16.44
N LEU A 35 -26.26 5.56 16.85
CA LEU A 35 -25.47 4.35 16.66
C LEU A 35 -26.04 3.53 15.52
N HIS A 36 -25.26 3.34 14.48
CA HIS A 36 -25.57 2.39 13.41
C HIS A 36 -24.80 1.09 13.63
N PHE A 37 -25.53 -0.01 13.72
CA PHE A 37 -24.98 -1.33 13.88
C PHE A 37 -25.14 -2.17 12.62
N SER A 38 -24.01 -2.67 12.10
CA SER A 38 -24.02 -3.81 11.17
C SER A 38 -24.01 -5.12 11.96
N SER A 39 -24.38 -6.22 11.32
CA SER A 39 -24.30 -7.56 11.96
C SER A 39 -22.90 -7.86 12.47
N SER A 40 -21.88 -7.59 11.68
CA SER A 40 -20.47 -7.78 12.07
C SER A 40 -20.06 -6.94 13.28
N ARG A 41 -20.57 -5.70 13.37
CA ARG A 41 -20.32 -4.85 14.54
C ARG A 41 -20.97 -5.37 15.80
N ILE A 42 -22.17 -5.95 15.69
CA ILE A 42 -22.86 -6.59 16.82
C ILE A 42 -22.07 -7.83 17.27
N ASP A 43 -21.57 -8.64 16.33
CA ASP A 43 -20.77 -9.82 16.66
C ASP A 43 -19.49 -9.47 17.42
N VAL A 44 -18.77 -8.41 16.97
CA VAL A 44 -17.60 -7.93 17.70
C VAL A 44 -17.97 -7.43 19.09
N LEU A 45 -19.08 -6.70 19.25
CA LEU A 45 -19.55 -6.19 20.55
C LEU A 45 -19.93 -7.35 21.50
N ALA A 46 -20.61 -8.35 20.99
CA ALA A 46 -21.03 -9.52 21.75
C ALA A 46 -19.84 -10.40 22.15
N GLY A 47 -18.87 -10.55 21.25
CA GLY A 47 -17.66 -11.35 21.48
C GLY A 47 -16.68 -10.68 22.47
N CYS A 48 -16.38 -9.39 22.27
CA CYS A 48 -15.46 -8.66 23.13
C CYS A 48 -15.75 -7.15 23.12
N ARG A 49 -16.24 -6.62 24.22
CA ARG A 49 -16.50 -5.16 24.37
C ARG A 49 -15.26 -4.30 24.22
N PHE A 50 -14.10 -4.79 24.63
CA PHE A 50 -12.83 -4.09 24.47
C PHE A 50 -12.38 -4.03 23.02
N ALA A 51 -12.50 -5.12 22.27
CA ALA A 51 -12.26 -5.13 20.83
C ALA A 51 -13.18 -4.13 20.10
N HIS A 52 -14.47 -4.11 20.45
CA HIS A 52 -15.42 -3.13 19.91
C HIS A 52 -15.01 -1.69 20.24
N PHE A 53 -14.55 -1.42 21.46
CA PHE A 53 -14.06 -0.10 21.86
C PHE A 53 -12.85 0.33 21.05
N LEU A 54 -11.86 -0.55 20.86
CA LEU A 54 -10.68 -0.26 20.06
C LEU A 54 -11.07 -0.01 18.58
N GLN A 55 -11.84 -0.91 17.99
CA GLN A 55 -12.14 -0.88 16.56
C GLN A 55 -13.13 0.23 16.16
N TYR A 56 -14.20 0.43 16.93
CA TYR A 56 -15.28 1.35 16.57
C TYR A 56 -15.32 2.63 17.40
N GLY A 57 -14.77 2.62 18.59
CA GLY A 57 -14.62 3.81 19.44
C GLY A 57 -13.36 4.58 19.09
N LEU A 58 -12.22 4.00 19.34
CA LEU A 58 -10.94 4.63 19.05
C LEU A 58 -10.52 4.56 17.59
N ARG A 59 -11.19 3.72 16.78
CA ARG A 59 -10.81 3.42 15.38
C ARG A 59 -9.34 3.03 15.26
N ALA A 60 -8.86 2.30 16.26
CA ALA A 60 -7.49 1.79 16.27
C ALA A 60 -7.31 0.85 15.08
N GLN A 61 -6.29 1.12 14.32
CA GLN A 61 -5.84 0.25 13.24
C GLN A 61 -4.55 -0.42 13.67
N GLU A 62 -4.40 -1.69 13.32
CA GLU A 62 -3.12 -2.35 13.48
C GLU A 62 -2.09 -1.58 12.66
N ARG A 63 -0.95 -1.28 13.28
CA ARG A 63 0.15 -0.63 12.57
C ARG A 63 0.66 -1.61 11.54
N GLU A 64 0.34 -1.38 10.27
CA GLU A 64 0.97 -2.12 9.21
C GLU A 64 2.48 -1.86 9.28
N PRO A 65 3.30 -2.90 9.43
CA PRO A 65 4.73 -2.71 9.32
C PRO A 65 5.00 -2.12 7.94
N ALA A 66 5.82 -1.09 7.88
CA ALA A 66 6.29 -0.52 6.62
C ALA A 66 7.20 -1.57 5.96
N GLU A 67 6.60 -2.53 5.28
CA GLU A 67 7.27 -3.58 4.54
C GLU A 67 7.08 -3.36 3.04
N PHE A 68 8.11 -3.73 2.29
CA PHE A 68 8.05 -3.83 0.83
C PHE A 68 7.17 -5.03 0.48
N ASP A 69 5.85 -4.81 0.50
CA ASP A 69 4.84 -5.83 0.27
C ASP A 69 4.51 -5.99 -1.23
N SER A 70 3.70 -6.98 -1.56
CA SER A 70 3.31 -7.26 -2.95
C SER A 70 2.51 -6.12 -3.59
N ARG A 71 1.77 -5.32 -2.80
CA ARG A 71 1.03 -4.15 -3.29
C ARG A 71 2.00 -3.06 -3.72
N PHE A 72 3.00 -2.80 -2.87
CA PHE A 72 4.02 -1.81 -3.16
C PHE A 72 4.83 -2.20 -4.41
N TYR A 73 5.24 -3.48 -4.50
CA TYR A 73 5.89 -4.02 -5.69
C TYR A 73 5.05 -3.80 -6.94
N GLY A 74 3.77 -4.15 -6.91
CA GLY A 74 2.85 -3.93 -8.04
C GLY A 74 2.79 -2.48 -8.46
N THR A 75 2.58 -1.55 -7.52
CA THR A 75 2.52 -0.10 -7.80
C THR A 75 3.83 0.41 -8.41
N PHE A 76 4.98 -0.06 -7.90
CA PHE A 76 6.30 0.31 -8.42
C PHE A 76 6.48 -0.15 -9.88
N VAL A 77 6.15 -1.40 -10.18
CA VAL A 77 6.26 -1.96 -11.54
C VAL A 77 5.33 -1.23 -12.51
N HIS A 78 4.07 -1.04 -12.14
CA HIS A 78 3.08 -0.33 -12.96
C HIS A 78 3.53 1.10 -13.28
N ASP A 79 4.01 1.84 -12.30
CA ASP A 79 4.49 3.20 -12.50
C ASP A 79 5.69 3.29 -13.45
N VAL A 80 6.64 2.36 -13.35
CA VAL A 80 7.78 2.31 -14.28
C VAL A 80 7.33 1.97 -15.69
N LEU A 81 6.50 0.94 -15.86
CA LEU A 81 6.02 0.53 -17.18
C LEU A 81 5.17 1.61 -17.84
N GLU A 82 4.27 2.26 -17.09
CA GLU A 82 3.47 3.37 -17.58
C GLU A 82 4.36 4.52 -18.07
N HIS A 83 5.36 4.90 -17.27
CA HIS A 83 6.32 5.94 -17.63
C HIS A 83 7.07 5.59 -18.92
N VAL A 84 7.62 4.38 -19.01
CA VAL A 84 8.36 3.90 -20.17
C VAL A 84 7.50 3.94 -21.43
N VAL A 85 6.29 3.41 -21.38
CA VAL A 85 5.37 3.39 -22.53
C VAL A 85 5.00 4.81 -22.95
N GLN A 86 4.61 5.67 -22.01
CA GLN A 86 4.22 7.05 -22.34
C GLN A 86 5.37 7.86 -22.93
N GLN A 87 6.59 7.75 -22.42
CA GLN A 87 7.73 8.50 -22.94
C GLN A 87 8.19 7.95 -24.30
N THR A 88 8.26 6.64 -24.45
CA THR A 88 8.60 6.02 -25.73
C THR A 88 7.61 6.40 -26.84
N GLU A 89 6.30 6.43 -26.54
CA GLU A 89 5.30 6.89 -27.52
C GLU A 89 5.44 8.38 -27.86
N ARG A 90 5.81 9.23 -26.92
CA ARG A 90 6.11 10.67 -27.18
C ARG A 90 7.36 10.86 -28.04
N GLU A 91 8.35 10.00 -27.91
CA GLU A 91 9.59 10.02 -28.68
C GLU A 91 9.45 9.38 -30.09
N GLY A 92 8.26 8.89 -30.45
CA GLY A 92 7.95 8.34 -31.79
C GLY A 92 7.52 6.88 -31.82
N GLY A 93 7.47 6.23 -30.66
CA GLY A 93 7.04 4.85 -30.47
C GLY A 93 8.20 3.84 -30.52
N PHE A 94 7.92 2.63 -30.06
CA PHE A 94 8.92 1.55 -29.88
C PHE A 94 9.66 1.15 -31.18
N ALA A 95 9.06 1.33 -32.34
CA ALA A 95 9.72 1.06 -33.61
C ALA A 95 10.77 2.12 -34.01
N ALA A 96 10.69 3.34 -33.45
CA ALA A 96 11.58 4.44 -33.78
C ALA A 96 12.64 4.70 -32.69
N VAL A 97 12.33 4.38 -31.44
CA VAL A 97 13.20 4.62 -30.30
C VAL A 97 14.12 3.41 -30.10
N PRO A 98 15.44 3.61 -29.93
CA PRO A 98 16.35 2.49 -29.72
C PRO A 98 16.17 1.87 -28.32
N ARG A 99 16.43 0.56 -28.19
CA ARG A 99 16.33 -0.20 -26.93
C ARG A 99 17.08 0.47 -25.78
N SER A 100 18.29 0.97 -26.03
CA SER A 100 19.10 1.64 -25.00
C SER A 100 18.38 2.83 -24.39
N ARG A 101 17.62 3.59 -25.21
CA ARG A 101 16.85 4.73 -24.70
C ARG A 101 15.67 4.29 -23.85
N VAL A 102 15.00 3.22 -24.23
CA VAL A 102 13.89 2.64 -23.44
C VAL A 102 14.39 2.10 -22.10
N GLN A 103 15.55 1.45 -22.10
CA GLN A 103 16.21 1.01 -20.85
C GLN A 103 16.64 2.18 -19.96
N GLU A 104 17.16 3.27 -20.53
CA GLU A 104 17.47 4.49 -19.79
C GLU A 104 16.23 5.08 -19.12
N LEU A 105 15.11 5.20 -19.83
CA LEU A 105 13.85 5.69 -19.28
C LEU A 105 13.36 4.83 -18.10
N ALA A 106 13.48 3.52 -18.22
CA ALA A 106 13.14 2.59 -17.15
C ALA A 106 14.06 2.79 -15.94
N GLN A 107 15.37 2.86 -16.16
CA GLN A 107 16.35 3.03 -15.10
C GLN A 107 16.15 4.36 -14.35
N GLU A 108 16.02 5.47 -15.09
CA GLU A 108 15.76 6.79 -14.51
C GLU A 108 14.52 6.77 -13.60
N ARG A 109 13.43 6.13 -14.06
CA ARG A 109 12.19 6.05 -13.27
C ARG A 109 12.33 5.15 -12.05
N MET A 110 12.98 3.99 -12.20
CA MET A 110 13.26 3.09 -11.08
C MET A 110 14.11 3.77 -10.00
N GLU A 111 15.15 4.52 -10.39
CA GLU A 111 16.01 5.24 -9.46
C GLU A 111 15.24 6.34 -8.71
N GLN A 112 14.38 7.12 -9.38
CA GLN A 112 13.52 8.12 -8.76
C GLN A 112 12.58 7.49 -7.72
N ASN A 113 11.93 6.40 -8.09
CA ASN A 113 11.02 5.69 -7.19
C ASN A 113 11.76 5.07 -5.99
N ALA A 114 12.95 4.50 -6.23
CA ALA A 114 13.78 3.95 -5.16
C ALA A 114 14.26 5.03 -4.18
N GLN A 115 14.63 6.21 -4.66
CA GLN A 115 15.02 7.32 -3.81
C GLN A 115 13.87 7.76 -2.91
N THR A 116 12.67 7.95 -3.45
CA THR A 116 11.46 8.27 -2.67
C THR A 116 11.14 7.20 -1.63
N LEU A 117 11.37 5.93 -2.00
CA LEU A 117 11.18 4.80 -1.09
C LEU A 117 12.16 4.83 0.08
N LEU A 118 13.44 5.04 -0.20
CA LEU A 118 14.49 5.07 0.81
C LEU A 118 14.35 6.26 1.78
N GLU A 119 13.78 7.36 1.32
CA GLU A 119 13.40 8.49 2.19
C GLU A 119 12.26 8.11 3.16
N THR A 120 11.34 7.26 2.72
CA THR A 120 10.19 6.82 3.52
C THR A 120 10.54 5.66 4.45
N PHE A 121 11.40 4.75 3.99
CA PHE A 121 11.82 3.54 4.70
C PHE A 121 13.32 3.58 4.91
N PRO A 122 13.80 3.79 6.14
CA PRO A 122 15.23 3.80 6.41
C PRO A 122 15.85 2.45 6.00
N ASP A 123 17.01 2.55 5.38
CA ASP A 123 17.77 1.46 4.77
C ASP A 123 17.93 0.25 5.73
N SER A 124 17.16 -0.79 5.44
CA SER A 124 17.49 -2.13 5.92
C SER A 124 18.19 -2.85 4.76
N GLY A 125 19.21 -3.64 5.04
CA GLY A 125 19.88 -4.43 4.00
C GLY A 125 18.90 -5.31 3.20
N ARG A 126 17.74 -5.63 3.75
CA ARG A 126 16.62 -6.31 3.09
C ARG A 126 15.98 -5.45 2.01
N THR A 127 15.71 -4.17 2.30
CA THR A 127 15.12 -3.23 1.33
C THR A 127 16.03 -3.06 0.11
N GLY A 128 17.32 -2.87 0.32
CA GLY A 128 18.28 -2.75 -0.78
C GLY A 128 18.41 -4.04 -1.62
N TYR A 129 18.29 -5.23 -1.01
CA TYR A 129 18.24 -6.48 -1.74
C TYR A 129 16.98 -6.61 -2.59
N LEU A 130 15.81 -6.31 -2.02
CA LEU A 130 14.52 -6.38 -2.71
C LEU A 130 14.48 -5.39 -3.88
N LEU A 131 14.96 -4.16 -3.70
CA LEU A 131 15.05 -3.17 -4.77
C LEU A 131 15.91 -3.66 -5.94
N ARG A 132 17.10 -4.19 -5.67
CA ARG A 132 17.96 -4.73 -6.75
C ARG A 132 17.26 -5.83 -7.53
N ARG A 133 16.64 -6.78 -6.82
CA ARG A 133 15.88 -7.85 -7.45
C ARG A 133 14.72 -7.31 -8.30
N THR A 134 13.98 -6.33 -7.77
CA THR A 134 12.90 -5.67 -8.51
C THR A 134 13.42 -4.97 -9.77
N PHE A 135 14.58 -4.31 -9.69
CA PHE A 135 15.19 -3.66 -10.86
C PHE A 135 15.53 -4.68 -11.96
N ASP A 136 16.12 -5.81 -11.58
CA ASP A 136 16.44 -6.89 -12.53
C ASP A 136 15.16 -7.43 -13.20
N GLU A 137 14.12 -7.71 -12.42
CA GLU A 137 12.83 -8.20 -12.91
C GLU A 137 12.14 -7.17 -13.84
N VAL A 138 12.10 -5.89 -13.45
CA VAL A 138 11.49 -4.83 -14.28
C VAL A 138 12.28 -4.60 -15.56
N THR A 139 13.61 -4.63 -15.51
CA THR A 139 14.46 -4.50 -16.70
C THR A 139 14.15 -5.61 -17.70
N GLN A 140 14.00 -6.85 -17.22
CA GLN A 140 13.62 -7.97 -18.09
C GLN A 140 12.24 -7.75 -18.72
N VAL A 141 11.25 -7.31 -17.97
CA VAL A 141 9.90 -7.03 -18.48
C VAL A 141 9.93 -5.91 -19.54
N VAL A 142 10.73 -4.86 -19.31
CA VAL A 142 10.90 -3.76 -20.27
C VAL A 142 11.56 -4.24 -21.56
N ASP A 143 12.53 -5.14 -21.48
CA ASP A 143 13.18 -5.74 -22.64
C ASP A 143 12.21 -6.61 -23.45
N GLU A 144 11.41 -7.44 -22.79
CA GLU A 144 10.37 -8.27 -23.42
C GLU A 144 9.30 -7.37 -24.10
N LEU A 145 8.87 -6.31 -23.41
CA LEU A 145 7.94 -5.32 -23.95
C LEU A 145 8.49 -4.63 -25.19
N TYR A 146 9.79 -4.27 -25.19
CA TYR A 146 10.45 -3.68 -26.33
C TYR A 146 10.51 -4.64 -27.52
N ASP A 147 10.87 -5.90 -27.27
CA ASP A 147 10.94 -6.94 -28.32
C ASP A 147 9.59 -7.14 -29.00
N GLU A 148 8.51 -7.13 -28.25
CA GLU A 148 7.16 -7.25 -28.78
C GLU A 148 6.70 -5.98 -29.52
N LEU A 149 6.80 -4.81 -28.91
CA LEU A 149 6.23 -3.58 -29.44
C LEU A 149 7.07 -2.95 -30.56
N SER A 150 8.38 -3.21 -30.63
CA SER A 150 9.24 -2.69 -31.72
C SER A 150 8.93 -3.27 -33.10
N VAL A 151 8.37 -4.50 -33.14
CA VAL A 151 7.99 -5.19 -34.36
C VAL A 151 6.48 -5.25 -34.60
N SER A 152 5.70 -4.85 -33.59
CA SER A 152 4.24 -4.91 -33.62
C SER A 152 3.64 -3.73 -34.38
N ALA A 153 2.51 -3.98 -35.06
CA ALA A 153 1.65 -2.94 -35.59
C ALA A 153 0.75 -2.29 -34.54
N PHE A 154 0.67 -2.86 -33.34
CA PHE A 154 -0.08 -2.29 -32.21
C PHE A 154 0.71 -1.17 -31.56
N ARG A 155 -0.02 -0.10 -31.16
CA ARG A 155 0.53 1.00 -30.38
C ARG A 155 -0.25 1.16 -29.09
N PRO A 156 0.41 1.24 -27.94
CA PRO A 156 -0.25 1.58 -26.67
C PRO A 156 -0.93 2.95 -26.79
N LYS A 157 -2.24 3.01 -26.53
CA LYS A 157 -3.00 4.24 -26.63
C LYS A 157 -3.32 4.85 -25.27
N PHE A 158 -3.53 4.00 -24.28
CA PHE A 158 -3.86 4.38 -22.91
C PHE A 158 -3.14 3.44 -21.96
N CYS A 159 -2.65 3.99 -20.83
CA CYS A 159 -2.15 3.26 -19.67
C CYS A 159 -3.06 3.56 -18.50
N GLU A 160 -3.26 2.59 -17.61
CA GLU A 160 -4.06 2.72 -16.37
C GLU A 160 -5.43 3.36 -16.60
N LEU A 161 -6.18 2.80 -17.56
CA LEU A 161 -7.48 3.36 -17.95
C LEU A 161 -8.54 3.06 -16.87
N GLU A 162 -9.04 4.10 -16.23
CA GLU A 162 -10.05 3.99 -15.19
C GLU A 162 -11.47 3.83 -15.78
N PHE A 163 -12.14 2.73 -15.39
CA PHE A 163 -13.54 2.46 -15.68
C PHE A 163 -14.40 2.86 -14.48
N SER A 164 -14.81 4.12 -14.41
CA SER A 164 -15.64 4.62 -13.32
C SER A 164 -16.61 5.68 -13.81
N ALA A 165 -17.57 6.06 -12.98
CA ALA A 165 -18.50 7.15 -13.29
C ALA A 165 -17.80 8.51 -13.50
N ARG A 166 -16.54 8.63 -13.07
CA ARG A 166 -15.68 9.83 -13.21
C ARG A 166 -14.51 9.62 -14.17
N GLY A 167 -14.29 8.39 -14.62
CA GLY A 167 -13.22 8.01 -15.54
C GLY A 167 -13.54 8.34 -16.99
N ALA A 168 -12.55 8.15 -17.87
CA ALA A 168 -12.69 8.36 -19.31
C ALA A 168 -13.64 7.36 -19.98
N LEU A 169 -13.88 6.21 -19.36
CA LEU A 169 -14.84 5.21 -19.80
C LEU A 169 -15.90 4.96 -18.72
N PRO A 170 -17.17 4.70 -19.16
CA PRO A 170 -18.24 4.44 -18.21
C PRO A 170 -17.95 3.17 -17.38
N GLY A 171 -18.26 3.24 -16.09
CA GLY A 171 -18.23 2.08 -15.22
C GLY A 171 -19.20 0.99 -15.70
N VAL A 172 -18.82 -0.26 -15.57
CA VAL A 172 -19.69 -1.40 -15.86
C VAL A 172 -20.55 -1.65 -14.63
N ALA A 173 -21.88 -1.49 -14.76
CA ALA A 173 -22.83 -1.90 -13.73
C ALA A 173 -23.29 -3.33 -14.04
N PHE A 174 -23.21 -4.21 -13.03
CA PHE A 174 -23.75 -5.58 -13.08
C PHE A 174 -25.08 -5.63 -12.34
#